data_81c7d92faa7f633ad46b2755ba8056b2
#
_entry.id   81c7d92faa7f633ad46b2755ba8056b2
#
_cell.length_a   1.000
_cell.length_b   1.000
_cell.length_c   1.000
_cell.angle_alpha   90.00
_cell.angle_beta   90.00
_cell.angle_gamma   90.00
#
_symmetry.space_group_name_H-M   'P 1'
#
loop_
_entity.id
_entity.type
_entity.pdbx_description
1 polymer ?
#
loop_
_entity_poly.entity_id
_entity_poly.type
_entity_poly.pdbx_seq_one_letter_code
_entity_poly.pdbx_strand_id
1 'polypeptide(L)'
;MQQLTSQALEQMINPKTQTSILVIGGAEDKIHGREILQTFFSRAGGENAQLAIIPSASREPSIQGERYQKIFENMGAKTLKVFDIRERHHCEDPQWHDYLEDCTGVFMTGGDQLRLYSLLADTPLMEKIRVAARAGKIALAGTSAGAAVMSHHMIAGGVVGNLLIDR
;
A
#
# COMPACT_ATOMS: atom_id res chain seq x y z
N MET A 1 -46.02 4.97 -6.35
CA MET A 1 -44.68 4.37 -6.51
C MET A 1 -43.89 5.23 -7.50
N GLN A 2 -43.00 6.07 -6.96
CA GLN A 2 -42.10 6.84 -7.84
C GLN A 2 -40.95 5.93 -8.26
N GLN A 3 -40.83 5.68 -9.55
CA GLN A 3 -39.67 5.00 -10.12
C GLN A 3 -38.46 5.92 -9.95
N LEU A 4 -37.48 5.50 -9.16
CA LEU A 4 -36.18 6.14 -9.11
C LEU A 4 -35.56 6.06 -10.52
N THR A 5 -35.28 7.23 -11.08
CA THR A 5 -34.64 7.33 -12.40
C THR A 5 -33.23 6.71 -12.35
N SER A 6 -32.77 6.17 -13.49
CA SER A 6 -31.44 5.56 -13.63
C SER A 6 -30.32 6.47 -13.09
N GLN A 7 -30.47 7.81 -13.25
CA GLN A 7 -29.55 8.81 -12.69
C GLN A 7 -29.54 8.87 -11.15
N ALA A 8 -30.66 8.61 -10.49
CA ALA A 8 -30.71 8.57 -9.04
C ALA A 8 -30.04 7.30 -8.47
N LEU A 9 -30.13 6.18 -9.20
CA LEU A 9 -29.41 4.95 -8.88
C LEU A 9 -27.89 5.10 -9.11
N GLU A 10 -27.45 5.77 -10.18
CA GLU A 10 -26.05 6.07 -10.44
C GLU A 10 -25.45 7.05 -9.41
N GLN A 11 -26.24 7.96 -8.86
CA GLN A 11 -25.80 8.85 -7.79
C GLN A 11 -25.73 8.14 -6.42
N MET A 12 -26.44 7.03 -6.23
CA MET A 12 -26.36 6.19 -5.02
C MET A 12 -25.15 5.26 -5.05
N ILE A 13 -24.59 4.94 -6.23
CA ILE A 13 -23.31 4.27 -6.39
C ILE A 13 -22.24 5.37 -6.33
N ASN A 14 -21.82 5.70 -5.13
CA ASN A 14 -20.83 6.76 -4.89
C ASN A 14 -19.51 6.41 -5.60
N PRO A 15 -19.11 7.15 -6.66
CA PRO A 15 -17.87 6.87 -7.39
C PRO A 15 -16.61 7.11 -6.54
N LYS A 16 -16.74 7.59 -5.30
CA LYS A 16 -15.64 7.81 -4.36
C LYS A 16 -15.26 6.57 -3.53
N THR A 17 -15.99 5.46 -3.63
CA THR A 17 -15.69 4.23 -2.88
C THR A 17 -15.04 3.14 -3.73
N GLN A 18 -14.34 3.53 -4.79
CA GLN A 18 -13.62 2.56 -5.59
C GLN A 18 -12.34 2.13 -4.87
N THR A 19 -12.32 0.89 -4.37
CA THR A 19 -11.11 0.27 -3.81
C THR A 19 -10.00 0.31 -4.85
N SER A 20 -8.86 0.91 -4.51
CA SER A 20 -7.69 0.97 -5.36
C SER A 20 -6.56 0.17 -4.72
N ILE A 21 -6.26 -0.98 -5.31
CA ILE A 21 -5.13 -1.84 -4.92
C ILE A 21 -4.21 -1.97 -6.12
N LEU A 22 -2.94 -1.58 -5.95
CA LEU A 22 -1.92 -1.67 -6.97
C LEU A 22 -0.86 -2.68 -6.53
N VAL A 23 -0.78 -3.77 -7.27
CA VAL A 23 0.20 -4.85 -7.04
C VAL A 23 1.31 -4.69 -8.06
N ILE A 24 2.51 -4.32 -7.60
CA ILE A 24 3.65 -4.01 -8.44
C ILE A 24 4.67 -5.15 -8.35
N GLY A 25 5.03 -5.77 -9.49
CA GLY A 25 5.86 -6.97 -9.53
C GLY A 25 7.30 -6.81 -9.02
N GLY A 26 7.74 -5.58 -8.80
CA GLY A 26 9.09 -5.24 -8.36
C GLY A 26 9.98 -4.80 -9.51
N ALA A 27 11.22 -4.38 -9.18
CA ALA A 27 12.19 -3.84 -10.12
C ALA A 27 11.58 -2.79 -11.06
N GLU A 28 10.78 -1.87 -10.50
CA GLU A 28 10.19 -0.79 -11.28
C GLU A 28 11.31 -0.10 -12.05
N ASP A 29 11.28 -0.25 -13.37
CA ASP A 29 12.19 0.45 -14.25
C ASP A 29 12.10 1.95 -13.96
N LYS A 30 13.25 2.61 -13.86
CA LYS A 30 13.36 4.04 -13.53
C LYS A 30 12.57 4.94 -14.49
N ILE A 31 12.16 4.40 -15.63
CA ILE A 31 11.41 5.09 -16.67
C ILE A 31 9.92 4.71 -16.64
N HIS A 32 9.58 3.43 -16.65
CA HIS A 32 8.19 2.93 -16.65
C HIS A 32 7.59 2.79 -15.25
N GLY A 33 8.41 2.58 -14.23
CA GLY A 33 7.96 2.54 -12.84
C GLY A 33 7.39 3.86 -12.34
N ARG A 34 7.74 4.97 -12.96
CA ARG A 34 7.14 6.29 -12.65
C ARG A 34 5.65 6.34 -12.97
N GLU A 35 5.20 5.72 -14.03
CA GLU A 35 3.78 5.71 -14.41
C GLU A 35 2.92 4.98 -13.39
N ILE A 36 3.41 3.84 -12.86
CA ILE A 36 2.71 3.06 -11.84
C ILE A 36 2.66 3.83 -10.52
N LEU A 37 3.78 4.43 -10.11
CA LEU A 37 3.84 5.25 -8.90
C LEU A 37 2.97 6.51 -9.04
N GLN A 38 2.96 7.13 -10.23
CA GLN A 38 2.08 8.25 -10.53
C GLN A 38 0.60 7.84 -10.48
N THR A 39 0.26 6.64 -10.94
CA THR A 39 -1.10 6.09 -10.86
C THR A 39 -1.50 5.92 -9.40
N PHE A 40 -0.64 5.34 -8.56
CA PHE A 40 -0.89 5.24 -7.11
C PHE A 40 -1.09 6.63 -6.51
N PHE A 41 -0.18 7.56 -6.77
CA PHE A 41 -0.23 8.93 -6.23
C PHE A 41 -1.54 9.63 -6.62
N SER A 42 -1.95 9.53 -7.88
CA SER A 42 -3.21 10.09 -8.37
C SER A 42 -4.43 9.45 -7.70
N ARG A 43 -4.43 8.13 -7.54
CA ARG A 43 -5.50 7.38 -6.85
C ARG A 43 -5.60 7.71 -5.36
N ALA A 44 -4.48 8.01 -4.74
CA ALA A 44 -4.41 8.46 -3.33
C ALA A 44 -4.87 9.91 -3.13
N GLY A 45 -5.10 10.67 -4.20
CA GLY A 45 -5.57 12.07 -4.13
C GLY A 45 -4.57 13.10 -4.65
N GLY A 46 -3.45 12.68 -5.23
CA GLY A 46 -2.44 13.58 -5.81
C GLY A 46 -1.85 14.54 -4.77
N GLU A 47 -1.78 15.81 -5.08
CA GLU A 47 -1.24 16.82 -4.17
C GLU A 47 -1.99 16.96 -2.84
N ASN A 48 -3.24 16.51 -2.77
CA ASN A 48 -4.04 16.48 -1.54
C ASN A 48 -3.93 15.16 -0.78
N ALA A 49 -3.11 14.22 -1.29
CA ALA A 49 -2.92 12.93 -0.64
C ALA A 49 -2.20 13.08 0.70
N GLN A 50 -2.63 12.28 1.67
CA GLN A 50 -1.89 12.01 2.89
C GLN A 50 -1.35 10.58 2.80
N LEU A 51 -0.05 10.44 2.59
CA LEU A 51 0.59 9.17 2.29
C LEU A 51 1.32 8.59 3.50
N ALA A 52 1.21 7.27 3.66
CA ALA A 52 2.06 6.48 4.53
C ALA A 52 2.97 5.58 3.68
N ILE A 53 4.26 5.55 4.01
CA ILE A 53 5.25 4.67 3.40
C ILE A 53 5.71 3.66 4.45
N ILE A 54 5.61 2.36 4.14
CA ILE A 54 6.04 1.29 5.03
C ILE A 54 7.24 0.56 4.41
N PRO A 55 8.49 0.92 4.80
CA PRO A 55 9.71 0.34 4.23
C PRO A 55 10.20 -0.92 4.95
N SER A 56 9.38 -1.52 5.81
CA SER A 56 9.77 -2.57 6.76
C SER A 56 10.26 -3.87 6.14
N ALA A 57 9.97 -4.13 4.86
CA ALA A 57 10.53 -5.27 4.12
C ALA A 57 12.04 -5.12 3.86
N SER A 58 12.53 -3.90 3.80
CA SER A 58 13.93 -3.61 3.48
C SER A 58 14.87 -3.96 4.63
N ARG A 59 16.09 -4.36 4.29
CA ARG A 59 17.19 -4.44 5.27
C ARG A 59 17.66 -3.06 5.71
N GLU A 60 17.43 -2.05 4.88
CA GLU A 60 17.78 -0.65 5.10
C GLU A 60 16.52 0.22 5.01
N PRO A 61 15.59 0.10 5.98
CA PRO A 61 14.29 0.75 5.87
C PRO A 61 14.37 2.27 5.82
N SER A 62 15.33 2.88 6.49
CA SER A 62 15.54 4.34 6.42
C SER A 62 15.87 4.80 5.00
N ILE A 63 16.79 4.12 4.32
CA ILE A 63 17.21 4.45 2.95
C ILE A 63 16.03 4.28 1.98
N GLN A 64 15.29 3.18 2.11
CA GLN A 64 14.12 2.95 1.25
C GLN A 64 12.99 3.95 1.54
N GLY A 65 12.74 4.24 2.80
CA GLY A 65 11.76 5.26 3.20
C GLY A 65 12.07 6.62 2.59
N GLU A 66 13.30 7.09 2.73
CA GLU A 66 13.75 8.36 2.14
C GLU A 66 13.67 8.36 0.61
N ARG A 67 14.00 7.24 -0.03
CA ARG A 67 13.92 7.12 -1.49
C ARG A 67 12.50 7.33 -2.00
N TYR A 68 11.51 6.61 -1.45
CA TYR A 68 10.12 6.76 -1.87
C TYR A 68 9.52 8.08 -1.42
N GLN A 69 9.93 8.59 -0.27
CA GLN A 69 9.58 9.94 0.16
C GLN A 69 9.95 10.98 -0.90
N LYS A 70 11.20 11.00 -1.34
CA LYS A 70 11.68 11.91 -2.39
C LYS A 70 10.94 11.72 -3.72
N ILE A 71 10.61 10.47 -4.09
CA ILE A 71 9.85 10.19 -5.30
C ILE A 71 8.47 10.83 -5.24
N PHE A 72 7.74 10.64 -4.16
CA PHE A 72 6.39 11.21 -4.02
C PHE A 72 6.41 12.72 -3.80
N GLU A 73 7.39 13.26 -3.08
CA GLU A 73 7.60 14.72 -2.97
C GLU A 73 7.84 15.35 -4.35
N ASN A 74 8.65 14.72 -5.20
CA ASN A 74 8.89 15.16 -6.58
C ASN A 74 7.64 15.06 -7.48
N MET A 75 6.66 14.22 -7.10
CA MET A 75 5.36 14.14 -7.76
C MET A 75 4.37 15.19 -7.25
N GLY A 76 4.72 15.92 -6.19
CA GLY A 76 3.89 16.96 -5.59
C GLY A 76 3.22 16.57 -4.27
N ALA A 77 3.62 15.46 -3.63
CA ALA A 77 3.11 15.10 -2.31
C ALA A 77 3.53 16.14 -1.27
N LYS A 78 2.54 16.68 -0.57
CA LYS A 78 2.74 17.70 0.49
C LYS A 78 2.70 17.09 1.88
N THR A 79 2.01 15.98 2.04
CA THR A 79 1.81 15.28 3.32
C THR A 79 2.14 13.81 3.16
N LEU A 80 3.24 13.39 3.78
CA LEU A 80 3.62 11.99 3.82
C LEU A 80 4.38 11.67 5.10
N LYS A 81 4.33 10.41 5.52
CA LYS A 81 5.03 9.91 6.70
C LYS A 81 5.60 8.52 6.43
N VAL A 82 6.84 8.33 6.82
CA VAL A 82 7.48 7.01 6.81
C VAL A 82 7.20 6.33 8.14
N PHE A 83 6.57 5.16 8.09
CA PHE A 83 6.30 4.33 9.26
C PHE A 83 7.52 3.44 9.52
N ASP A 84 8.38 3.86 10.42
CA ASP A 84 9.60 3.13 10.80
C ASP A 84 9.29 1.96 11.76
N ILE A 85 8.67 0.93 11.20
CA ILE A 85 8.29 -0.28 11.91
C ILE A 85 9.41 -1.30 11.74
N ARG A 86 10.21 -1.51 12.78
CA ARG A 86 11.34 -2.46 12.81
C ARG A 86 11.09 -3.66 13.69
N GLU A 87 10.17 -3.56 14.60
CA GLU A 87 9.75 -4.60 15.52
C GLU A 87 8.22 -4.63 15.58
N ARG A 88 7.67 -5.81 15.87
CA ARG A 88 6.22 -6.03 15.83
C ARG A 88 5.45 -5.10 16.77
N HIS A 89 6.00 -4.82 17.95
CA HIS A 89 5.36 -3.93 18.94
C HIS A 89 5.27 -2.47 18.45
N HIS A 90 6.10 -2.05 17.48
CA HIS A 90 5.96 -0.72 16.88
C HIS A 90 4.61 -0.53 16.17
N CYS A 91 3.94 -1.62 15.78
CA CYS A 91 2.59 -1.55 15.20
C CYS A 91 1.52 -1.09 16.18
N GLU A 92 1.82 -1.06 17.48
CA GLU A 92 0.91 -0.58 18.53
C GLU A 92 1.06 0.92 18.81
N ASP A 93 2.07 1.56 18.21
CA ASP A 93 2.35 2.99 18.43
C ASP A 93 1.18 3.85 17.97
N PRO A 94 0.57 4.64 18.88
CA PRO A 94 -0.57 5.50 18.55
C PRO A 94 -0.30 6.46 17.40
N GLN A 95 0.95 6.90 17.20
CA GLN A 95 1.29 7.84 16.13
C GLN A 95 0.95 7.33 14.74
N TRP A 96 1.09 6.00 14.51
CA TRP A 96 0.73 5.40 13.22
C TRP A 96 -0.77 5.27 13.06
N HIS A 97 -1.46 4.89 14.14
CA HIS A 97 -2.91 4.76 14.16
C HIS A 97 -3.60 6.09 13.95
N ASP A 98 -3.13 7.14 14.60
CA ASP A 98 -3.67 8.49 14.46
C ASP A 98 -3.44 9.02 13.03
N TYR A 99 -2.24 8.81 12.48
CA TYR A 99 -1.94 9.24 11.13
C TYR A 99 -2.82 8.54 10.07
N LEU A 100 -3.15 7.25 10.29
CA LEU A 100 -4.01 6.48 9.39
C LEU A 100 -5.47 6.97 9.34
N GLU A 101 -5.94 7.73 10.34
CA GLU A 101 -7.30 8.26 10.33
C GLU A 101 -7.57 9.16 9.12
N ASP A 102 -6.59 9.97 8.75
CA ASP A 102 -6.69 10.91 7.64
C ASP A 102 -5.90 10.44 6.41
N CYS A 103 -5.28 9.26 6.47
CA CYS A 103 -4.48 8.70 5.40
C CYS A 103 -5.34 8.37 4.17
N THR A 104 -4.84 8.71 2.99
CA THR A 104 -5.50 8.45 1.71
C THR A 104 -4.74 7.46 0.83
N GLY A 105 -3.48 7.17 1.15
CA GLY A 105 -2.69 6.20 0.44
C GLY A 105 -1.63 5.55 1.33
N VAL A 106 -1.47 4.23 1.19
CA VAL A 106 -0.42 3.44 1.86
C VAL A 106 0.41 2.72 0.82
N PHE A 107 1.72 2.90 0.90
CA PHE A 107 2.70 2.29 0.01
C PHE A 107 3.65 1.39 0.80
N MET A 108 3.68 0.09 0.47
CA MET A 108 4.60 -0.88 1.06
C MET A 108 5.75 -1.17 0.11
N THR A 109 6.98 -0.97 0.56
CA THR A 109 8.17 -1.15 -0.28
C THR A 109 8.58 -2.62 -0.42
N GLY A 110 9.48 -2.87 -1.36
CA GLY A 110 10.08 -4.17 -1.57
C GLY A 110 11.15 -4.52 -0.54
N GLY A 111 11.57 -5.78 -0.57
CA GLY A 111 12.58 -6.36 0.29
C GLY A 111 12.29 -7.83 0.59
N ASP A 112 12.34 -8.22 1.85
CA ASP A 112 12.03 -9.56 2.33
C ASP A 112 10.57 -9.66 2.75
N GLN A 113 9.77 -10.45 2.03
CA GLN A 113 8.35 -10.63 2.33
C GLN A 113 8.09 -11.34 3.65
N LEU A 114 8.96 -12.26 4.07
CA LEU A 114 8.83 -12.92 5.38
C LEU A 114 9.04 -11.94 6.52
N ARG A 115 10.02 -11.05 6.38
CA ARG A 115 10.23 -9.95 7.32
C ARG A 115 8.99 -9.07 7.42
N LEU A 116 8.47 -8.61 6.30
CA LEU A 116 7.29 -7.75 6.28
C LEU A 116 6.08 -8.45 6.89
N TYR A 117 5.85 -9.71 6.54
CA TYR A 117 4.79 -10.53 7.11
C TYR A 117 4.93 -10.67 8.63
N SER A 118 6.12 -11.03 9.12
CA SER A 118 6.35 -11.22 10.55
C SER A 118 6.14 -9.96 11.38
N LEU A 119 6.37 -8.79 10.78
CA LEU A 119 6.18 -7.51 11.45
C LEU A 119 4.71 -7.05 11.44
N LEU A 120 4.00 -7.23 10.34
CA LEU A 120 2.70 -6.61 10.12
C LEU A 120 1.51 -7.56 10.22
N ALA A 121 1.66 -8.85 9.89
CA ALA A 121 0.53 -9.77 9.83
C ALA A 121 -0.18 -9.89 11.17
N ASP A 122 -1.52 -9.88 11.12
CA ASP A 122 -2.39 -9.98 12.29
C ASP A 122 -2.17 -8.90 13.35
N THR A 123 -1.59 -7.76 12.98
CA THR A 123 -1.49 -6.59 13.86
C THR A 123 -2.71 -5.68 13.71
N PRO A 124 -3.08 -4.94 14.77
CA PRO A 124 -4.15 -3.94 14.68
C PRO A 124 -3.89 -2.88 13.59
N LEU A 125 -2.63 -2.51 13.38
CA LEU A 125 -2.23 -1.57 12.33
C LEU A 125 -2.57 -2.10 10.94
N MET A 126 -2.19 -3.34 10.63
CA MET A 126 -2.45 -3.94 9.32
C MET A 126 -3.96 -4.18 9.12
N GLU A 127 -4.68 -4.55 10.16
CA GLU A 127 -6.14 -4.68 10.10
C GLU A 127 -6.80 -3.34 9.76
N LYS A 128 -6.36 -2.25 10.38
CA LYS A 128 -6.85 -0.90 10.10
C LYS A 128 -6.60 -0.49 8.65
N ILE A 129 -5.40 -0.76 8.13
CA ILE A 129 -5.05 -0.54 6.71
C ILE A 129 -5.97 -1.35 5.80
N ARG A 130 -6.18 -2.63 6.11
CA ARG A 130 -7.02 -3.54 5.32
C ARG A 130 -8.47 -3.08 5.27
N VAL A 131 -9.04 -2.71 6.40
CA VAL A 131 -10.40 -2.20 6.50
C VAL A 131 -10.55 -0.91 5.69
N ALA A 132 -9.63 0.04 5.85
CA ALA A 132 -9.64 1.31 5.11
C ALA A 132 -9.51 1.11 3.60
N ALA A 133 -8.66 0.18 3.16
CA ALA A 133 -8.50 -0.15 1.74
C ALA A 133 -9.78 -0.78 1.16
N ARG A 134 -10.41 -1.73 1.86
CA ARG A 134 -11.67 -2.35 1.43
C ARG A 134 -12.82 -1.36 1.37
N ALA A 135 -12.86 -0.40 2.28
CA ALA A 135 -13.85 0.66 2.28
C ALA A 135 -13.59 1.73 1.20
N GLY A 136 -12.53 1.61 0.41
CA GLY A 136 -12.16 2.62 -0.60
C GLY A 136 -11.67 3.94 0.01
N LYS A 137 -11.36 3.96 1.31
CA LYS A 137 -10.86 5.15 2.00
C LYS A 137 -9.40 5.45 1.64
N ILE A 138 -8.60 4.41 1.43
CA ILE A 138 -7.20 4.53 1.03
C ILE A 138 -6.92 3.78 -0.28
N ALA A 139 -6.01 4.32 -1.08
CA ALA A 139 -5.34 3.56 -2.12
C ALA A 139 -4.20 2.76 -1.49
N LEU A 140 -4.15 1.46 -1.73
CA LEU A 140 -3.11 0.57 -1.21
C LEU A 140 -2.21 0.12 -2.36
N ALA A 141 -0.92 0.32 -2.22
CA ALA A 141 0.06 -0.17 -3.20
C ALA A 141 1.21 -0.90 -2.51
N GLY A 142 1.79 -1.85 -3.21
CA GLY A 142 2.99 -2.54 -2.76
C GLY A 142 3.81 -3.05 -3.93
N THR A 143 5.12 -2.97 -3.78
CA THR A 143 6.07 -3.45 -4.76
C THR A 143 6.82 -4.68 -4.24
N SER A 144 7.02 -5.71 -5.08
CA SER A 144 7.74 -6.94 -4.76
C SER A 144 7.21 -7.58 -3.46
N ALA A 145 8.00 -7.59 -2.37
CA ALA A 145 7.58 -8.07 -1.05
C ALA A 145 6.32 -7.37 -0.54
N GLY A 146 6.20 -6.04 -0.74
CA GLY A 146 5.01 -5.27 -0.41
C GLY A 146 3.77 -5.73 -1.18
N ALA A 147 3.95 -6.17 -2.42
CA ALA A 147 2.88 -6.76 -3.22
C ALA A 147 2.50 -8.16 -2.72
N ALA A 148 3.49 -8.97 -2.38
CA ALA A 148 3.28 -10.35 -1.93
C ALA A 148 2.43 -10.45 -0.66
N VAL A 149 2.61 -9.54 0.30
CA VAL A 149 1.86 -9.54 1.57
C VAL A 149 0.42 -9.07 1.45
N MET A 150 0.02 -8.54 0.30
CA MET A 150 -1.38 -8.15 0.05
C MET A 150 -2.28 -9.34 -0.26
N SER A 151 -1.72 -10.49 -0.64
CA SER A 151 -2.49 -11.69 -0.96
C SER A 151 -2.86 -12.46 0.31
N HIS A 152 -3.92 -13.26 0.23
CA HIS A 152 -4.34 -14.14 1.31
C HIS A 152 -3.32 -15.27 1.56
N HIS A 153 -2.67 -15.75 0.50
CA HIS A 153 -1.61 -16.75 0.54
C HIS A 153 -0.36 -16.18 -0.10
N MET A 154 0.78 -16.38 0.54
CA MET A 154 2.05 -15.83 0.10
C MET A 154 3.07 -16.94 -0.11
N ILE A 155 3.79 -16.88 -1.24
CA ILE A 155 4.98 -17.71 -1.43
C ILE A 155 6.12 -17.05 -0.66
N ALA A 156 6.56 -17.71 0.41
CA ALA A 156 7.58 -17.17 1.31
C ALA A 156 8.99 -17.20 0.71
N GLY A 157 9.26 -18.19 -0.15
CA GLY A 157 10.51 -18.39 -0.85
C GLY A 157 10.51 -19.74 -1.56
N GLY A 158 11.46 -19.96 -2.45
CA GLY A 158 11.63 -21.22 -3.16
C GLY A 158 13.00 -21.28 -3.79
N VAL A 159 13.52 -22.50 -4.00
CA VAL A 159 14.71 -22.71 -4.81
C VAL A 159 14.29 -22.67 -6.27
N VAL A 160 14.86 -21.77 -7.03
CA VAL A 160 14.63 -21.71 -8.49
C VAL A 160 15.05 -23.06 -9.08
N GLY A 161 14.09 -23.81 -9.60
CA GLY A 161 14.34 -25.10 -10.26
C GLY A 161 13.41 -26.23 -9.87
N ASN A 162 12.78 -26.22 -8.69
CA ASN A 162 11.93 -27.33 -8.25
C ASN A 162 10.42 -27.05 -8.30
N LEU A 163 9.99 -25.86 -8.66
CA LEU A 163 8.58 -25.48 -8.67
C LEU A 163 7.80 -25.88 -9.93
N LEU A 164 8.46 -26.48 -10.91
CA LEU A 164 7.83 -26.85 -12.19
C LEU A 164 7.81 -28.36 -12.50
N ILE A 165 8.17 -29.24 -11.57
CA ILE A 165 8.37 -30.66 -11.86
C ILE A 165 7.47 -31.60 -11.05
N ASP A 166 6.64 -31.16 -10.17
CA ASP A 166 5.61 -32.05 -9.57
C ASP A 166 4.23 -31.75 -10.17
N ARG A 167 3.94 -32.53 -11.17
CA ARG A 167 2.60 -32.75 -11.70
C ARG A 167 1.97 -33.93 -10.99
#